data_09fbbd95de32037e5a35b17b0db13c45
#
_entry.id   09fbbd95de32037e5a35b17b0db13c45
#
_cell.length_a   1.000
_cell.length_b   1.000
_cell.length_c   1.000
_cell.angle_alpha   90.00
_cell.angle_beta   90.00
_cell.angle_gamma   90.00
#
_symmetry.space_group_name_H-M   'P 1'
#
loop_
_entity.id
_entity.type
_entity.pdbx_description
1 polymer ?
#
loop_
_entity_poly.entity_id
_entity_poly.type
_entity_poly.pdbx_seq_one_letter_code
_entity_poly.pdbx_strand_id
1 'polypeptide(L)'
;MNYKPTDTPTSKCSVCVLGQFCLPVGLSSSDVTKIDTLVKERVHLQKGESLYRHGDPLSSVYSVRFGTLKTEYCLQDGRQQVIGFHLPGEILGLDGIGEGHYQSDAIALEESEVCIIRYEAFEDLARQIPVLQNQFHKIMSRELTQDQRHLLSLGTMRAEERLAAFLLSLSQRL
;
A
#
# COMPACT_ATOMS: atom_id res chain seq x y z
N MET A 1 1.51 18.39 7.84
CA MET A 1 1.47 16.98 8.32
C MET A 1 2.54 16.77 9.36
N ASN A 2 2.15 16.38 10.59
CA ASN A 2 3.09 16.12 11.69
C ASN A 2 3.10 14.61 11.98
N TYR A 3 3.63 13.81 11.04
CA TYR A 3 4.02 12.47 11.46
C TYR A 3 5.44 12.51 12.04
N LYS A 4 5.67 11.87 13.16
CA LYS A 4 7.01 11.69 13.72
C LYS A 4 7.56 10.36 13.19
N PRO A 5 8.63 10.38 12.35
CA PRO A 5 9.37 9.16 12.06
C PRO A 5 9.88 8.61 13.39
N THR A 6 9.58 7.36 13.67
CA THR A 6 10.19 6.68 14.81
C THR A 6 11.48 6.04 14.35
N ASP A 7 12.60 6.46 14.92
CA ASP A 7 13.87 5.77 14.86
C ASP A 7 13.77 4.43 15.61
N THR A 8 13.08 3.47 15.01
CA THR A 8 13.14 2.08 15.50
C THR A 8 14.27 1.39 14.78
N PRO A 9 15.26 0.82 15.51
CA PRO A 9 16.43 0.23 14.89
C PRO A 9 16.04 -0.92 13.98
N THR A 10 16.42 -0.79 12.70
CA THR A 10 16.72 -1.86 11.76
C THR A 10 15.69 -2.99 11.61
N SER A 11 14.55 -2.74 11.01
CA SER A 11 13.93 -3.84 10.31
C SER A 11 14.17 -3.70 8.82
N LYS A 12 15.21 -4.37 8.40
CA LYS A 12 15.58 -4.54 7.01
C LYS A 12 14.57 -5.44 6.31
N CYS A 13 14.28 -5.19 5.04
CA CYS A 13 13.46 -6.08 4.22
C CYS A 13 14.05 -7.49 4.15
N SER A 14 15.38 -7.61 4.27
CA SER A 14 16.11 -8.87 4.29
C SER A 14 15.76 -9.81 5.45
N VAL A 15 15.23 -9.29 6.56
CA VAL A 15 14.80 -10.06 7.73
C VAL A 15 13.31 -9.88 8.05
N CYS A 16 12.57 -9.24 7.16
CA CYS A 16 11.15 -8.99 7.34
C CYS A 16 10.33 -10.25 7.07
N VAL A 17 9.46 -10.61 7.99
CA VAL A 17 8.54 -11.75 7.82
C VAL A 17 7.58 -11.60 6.64
N LEU A 18 7.32 -10.36 6.21
CA LEU A 18 6.47 -10.03 5.05
C LEU A 18 7.24 -10.05 3.72
N GLY A 19 8.53 -10.37 3.72
CA GLY A 19 9.35 -10.37 2.51
C GLY A 19 8.85 -11.29 1.39
N GLN A 20 8.03 -12.31 1.73
CA GLN A 20 7.39 -13.20 0.76
C GLN A 20 6.10 -12.63 0.13
N PHE A 21 5.56 -11.55 0.66
CA PHE A 21 4.30 -10.93 0.22
C PHE A 21 4.45 -9.50 -0.27
N CYS A 22 5.59 -8.88 0.02
CA CYS A 22 5.92 -7.49 -0.29
C CYS A 22 6.88 -7.39 -1.50
N LEU A 23 7.46 -6.22 -1.73
CA LEU A 23 8.42 -5.92 -2.81
C LEU A 23 9.56 -6.93 -3.00
N PRO A 24 10.17 -7.53 -1.94
CA PRO A 24 11.29 -8.46 -2.09
C PRO A 24 10.99 -9.79 -2.78
N VAL A 25 9.74 -10.10 -3.10
CA VAL A 25 9.35 -11.39 -3.70
C VAL A 25 10.13 -11.67 -5.00
N GLY A 26 10.83 -12.81 -5.01
CA GLY A 26 11.57 -13.28 -6.19
C GLY A 26 12.91 -12.60 -6.43
N LEU A 27 13.38 -11.76 -5.51
CA LEU A 27 14.69 -11.11 -5.58
C LEU A 27 15.80 -11.99 -5.01
N SER A 28 17.02 -11.80 -5.52
CA SER A 28 18.22 -12.40 -4.94
C SER A 28 18.54 -11.76 -3.58
N SER A 29 19.26 -12.47 -2.72
CA SER A 29 19.67 -11.92 -1.41
C SER A 29 20.49 -10.63 -1.55
N SER A 30 21.30 -10.49 -2.60
CA SER A 30 22.07 -9.27 -2.90
C SER A 30 21.16 -8.10 -3.29
N ASP A 31 20.07 -8.35 -4.02
CA ASP A 31 19.14 -7.31 -4.40
C ASP A 31 18.21 -6.90 -3.26
N VAL A 32 17.81 -7.84 -2.42
CA VAL A 32 17.07 -7.54 -1.17
C VAL A 32 17.88 -6.60 -0.27
N THR A 33 19.21 -6.79 -0.18
CA THR A 33 20.08 -5.87 0.59
C THR A 33 20.07 -4.45 0.02
N LYS A 34 19.94 -4.29 -1.30
CA LYS A 34 19.76 -2.95 -1.92
C LYS A 34 18.43 -2.34 -1.56
N ILE A 35 17.35 -3.13 -1.49
CA ILE A 35 16.03 -2.65 -1.04
C ILE A 35 16.07 -2.18 0.42
N ASP A 36 16.91 -2.76 1.28
CA ASP A 36 17.11 -2.27 2.65
C ASP A 36 17.53 -0.79 2.67
N THR A 37 18.12 -0.28 1.59
CA THR A 37 18.47 1.15 1.48
C THR A 37 17.29 2.05 1.13
N LEU A 38 16.21 1.50 0.57
CA LEU A 38 14.99 2.24 0.24
C LEU A 38 14.08 2.43 1.46
N VAL A 39 14.02 1.42 2.33
CA VAL A 39 13.10 1.41 3.49
C VAL A 39 13.89 1.81 4.74
N LYS A 40 14.16 3.09 4.88
CA LYS A 40 14.90 3.64 6.03
C LYS A 40 14.01 4.08 7.18
N GLU A 41 12.77 4.42 6.86
CA GLU A 41 11.84 5.08 7.77
C GLU A 41 10.52 4.32 7.82
N ARG A 42 9.85 4.44 8.96
CA ARG A 42 8.50 3.92 9.20
C ARG A 42 7.64 4.96 9.84
N VAL A 43 6.34 4.81 9.66
CA VAL A 43 5.33 5.61 10.33
C VAL A 43 4.48 4.69 11.19
N HIS A 44 4.34 5.07 12.46
CA HIS A 44 3.32 4.54 13.35
C HIS A 44 2.09 5.42 13.28
N LEU A 45 0.94 4.81 13.12
CA LEU A 45 -0.35 5.46 13.03
C LEU A 45 -1.27 4.91 14.11
N GLN A 46 -1.92 5.81 14.83
CA GLN A 46 -3.03 5.45 15.71
C GLN A 46 -4.31 5.33 14.88
N LYS A 47 -5.30 4.60 15.41
CA LYS A 47 -6.61 4.49 14.79
C LYS A 47 -7.18 5.85 14.43
N GLY A 48 -7.58 6.02 13.18
CA GLY A 48 -8.16 7.26 12.63
C GLY A 48 -7.14 8.26 12.11
N GLU A 49 -5.84 8.03 12.28
CA GLU A 49 -4.82 8.91 11.71
C GLU A 49 -4.67 8.68 10.21
N SER A 50 -4.45 9.77 9.48
CA SER A 50 -4.22 9.75 8.03
C SER A 50 -2.73 9.62 7.72
N LEU A 51 -2.39 8.67 6.87
CA LEU A 51 -1.05 8.50 6.32
C LEU A 51 -0.74 9.58 5.28
N TYR A 52 -1.67 9.80 4.36
CA TYR A 52 -1.68 10.88 3.37
C TYR A 52 -3.12 11.26 3.05
N ARG A 53 -3.30 12.39 2.37
CA ARG A 53 -4.62 12.88 1.94
C ARG A 53 -4.66 13.11 0.45
N HIS A 54 -5.86 13.05 -0.11
CA HIS A 54 -6.11 13.46 -1.48
C HIS A 54 -5.53 14.85 -1.77
N GLY A 55 -4.78 14.97 -2.90
CA GLY A 55 -4.12 16.20 -3.30
C GLY A 55 -2.75 16.44 -2.67
N ASP A 56 -2.31 15.67 -1.68
CA ASP A 56 -0.94 15.75 -1.19
C ASP A 56 0.04 15.32 -2.29
N PRO A 57 1.21 15.98 -2.44
CA PRO A 57 2.21 15.59 -3.42
C PRO A 57 2.70 14.16 -3.22
N LEU A 58 2.79 13.38 -4.28
CA LEU A 58 3.40 12.05 -4.22
C LEU A 58 4.88 12.18 -3.92
N SER A 59 5.30 11.66 -2.79
CA SER A 59 6.71 11.54 -2.42
C SER A 59 7.13 10.09 -2.20
N SER A 60 6.18 9.24 -1.84
CA SER A 60 6.44 7.88 -1.42
C SER A 60 5.26 6.96 -1.75
N VAL A 61 5.55 5.69 -1.92
CA VAL A 61 4.59 4.60 -1.77
C VAL A 61 4.85 3.92 -0.41
N TYR A 62 3.86 3.23 0.12
CA TYR A 62 3.92 2.69 1.47
C TYR A 62 3.58 1.22 1.46
N SER A 63 4.28 0.42 2.27
CA SER A 63 3.91 -0.97 2.50
C SER A 63 3.41 -1.14 3.93
N VAL A 64 2.23 -1.73 4.09
CA VAL A 64 1.69 -2.05 5.42
C VAL A 64 2.55 -3.13 6.06
N ARG A 65 3.05 -2.85 7.26
CA ARG A 65 3.84 -3.82 8.03
C ARG A 65 2.98 -4.57 9.04
N PHE A 66 2.15 -3.86 9.77
CA PHE A 66 1.11 -4.44 10.61
C PHE A 66 -0.06 -3.46 10.71
N GLY A 67 -1.22 -3.95 11.17
CA GLY A 67 -2.46 -3.21 11.22
C GLY A 67 -3.15 -3.18 9.86
N THR A 68 -4.18 -2.37 9.76
CA THR A 68 -5.04 -2.28 8.57
C THR A 68 -5.32 -0.82 8.26
N LEU A 69 -5.17 -0.43 6.99
CA LEU A 69 -5.56 0.88 6.51
C LEU A 69 -6.72 0.76 5.52
N LYS A 70 -7.55 1.80 5.44
CA LYS A 70 -8.50 2.00 4.34
C LYS A 70 -8.04 3.13 3.45
N THR A 71 -8.40 3.05 2.18
CA THR A 71 -8.40 4.20 1.27
C THR A 71 -9.83 4.65 1.02
N GLU A 72 -10.05 5.97 0.99
CA GLU A 72 -11.37 6.53 0.75
C GLU A 72 -11.31 7.79 -0.10
N TYR A 73 -12.38 7.99 -0.82
CA TYR A 73 -12.63 9.23 -1.57
C TYR A 73 -13.60 10.11 -0.78
N CYS A 74 -13.25 11.39 -0.62
CA CYS A 74 -14.15 12.38 -0.09
C CYS A 74 -14.72 13.21 -1.24
N LEU A 75 -16.05 13.13 -1.43
CA LEU A 75 -16.75 13.91 -2.44
C LEU A 75 -16.91 15.36 -1.97
N GLN A 76 -17.10 16.29 -2.92
CA GLN A 76 -17.28 17.72 -2.62
C GLN A 76 -18.45 18.02 -1.68
N ASP A 77 -19.45 17.15 -1.65
CA ASP A 77 -20.63 17.26 -0.77
C ASP A 77 -20.41 16.66 0.62
N GLY A 78 -19.19 16.21 0.93
CA GLY A 78 -18.80 15.62 2.22
C GLY A 78 -19.09 14.13 2.37
N ARG A 79 -19.68 13.47 1.36
CA ARG A 79 -19.82 12.00 1.38
C ARG A 79 -18.46 11.33 1.22
N GLN A 80 -18.24 10.27 1.99
CA GLN A 80 -17.04 9.44 1.92
C GLN A 80 -17.36 8.09 1.32
N GLN A 81 -16.51 7.61 0.43
CA GLN A 81 -16.60 6.28 -0.15
C GLN A 81 -15.30 5.53 0.09
N VAL A 82 -15.36 4.47 0.86
CA VAL A 82 -14.23 3.54 0.99
C VAL A 82 -14.05 2.82 -0.36
N ILE A 83 -12.82 2.88 -0.88
CA ILE A 83 -12.44 2.27 -2.16
C ILE A 83 -11.52 1.08 -1.98
N GLY A 84 -10.81 0.96 -0.84
CA GLY A 84 -9.93 -0.17 -0.58
C GLY A 84 -9.64 -0.38 0.90
N PHE A 85 -9.22 -1.62 1.22
CA PHE A 85 -8.64 -2.00 2.50
C PHE A 85 -7.27 -2.61 2.24
N HIS A 86 -6.27 -2.19 3.00
CA HIS A 86 -4.89 -2.59 2.82
C HIS A 86 -4.40 -3.32 4.07
N LEU A 87 -3.95 -4.56 3.85
CA LEU A 87 -3.50 -5.51 4.86
C LEU A 87 -1.96 -5.61 4.88
N PRO A 88 -1.35 -6.27 5.88
CA PRO A 88 0.10 -6.45 5.93
C PRO A 88 0.68 -7.07 4.65
N GLY A 89 1.74 -6.44 4.11
CA GLY A 89 2.38 -6.81 2.85
C GLY A 89 1.87 -6.05 1.62
N GLU A 90 0.74 -5.36 1.71
CA GLU A 90 0.16 -4.62 0.59
C GLU A 90 0.71 -3.19 0.50
N ILE A 91 0.64 -2.63 -0.71
CA ILE A 91 1.22 -1.33 -1.05
C ILE A 91 0.10 -0.30 -1.18
N LEU A 92 0.34 0.92 -0.66
CA LEU A 92 -0.53 2.08 -0.80
C LEU A 92 0.17 3.21 -1.54
N GLY A 93 -0.62 4.15 -2.07
CA GLY A 93 -0.12 5.36 -2.74
C GLY A 93 0.19 5.15 -4.22
N LEU A 94 -0.20 4.01 -4.80
CA LEU A 94 -0.02 3.72 -6.22
C LEU A 94 -0.87 4.63 -7.11
N ASP A 95 -2.01 5.08 -6.60
CA ASP A 95 -2.96 5.99 -7.25
C ASP A 95 -2.35 7.39 -7.55
N GLY A 96 -1.29 7.76 -6.85
CA GLY A 96 -0.61 9.04 -7.04
C GLY A 96 0.44 9.06 -8.15
N ILE A 97 0.87 7.89 -8.66
CA ILE A 97 2.04 7.79 -9.56
C ILE A 97 1.81 8.53 -10.89
N GLY A 98 0.60 8.44 -11.45
CA GLY A 98 0.30 9.04 -12.74
C GLY A 98 0.21 10.58 -12.70
N GLU A 99 -0.35 11.13 -11.63
CA GLU A 99 -0.68 12.54 -11.50
C GLU A 99 0.29 13.33 -10.61
N GLY A 100 1.22 12.64 -9.95
CA GLY A 100 2.18 13.25 -9.02
C GLY A 100 1.59 13.69 -7.68
N HIS A 101 0.34 13.33 -7.38
CA HIS A 101 -0.33 13.57 -6.11
C HIS A 101 -1.34 12.47 -5.82
N TYR A 102 -1.54 12.15 -4.53
CA TYR A 102 -2.47 11.07 -4.12
C TYR A 102 -3.90 11.41 -4.51
N GLN A 103 -4.62 10.40 -4.99
CA GLN A 103 -6.00 10.53 -5.44
C GLN A 103 -7.03 10.19 -4.36
N SER A 104 -6.58 9.64 -3.24
CA SER A 104 -7.42 9.20 -2.11
C SER A 104 -6.81 9.59 -0.78
N ASP A 105 -7.60 9.51 0.30
CA ASP A 105 -7.12 9.55 1.67
C ASP A 105 -6.77 8.13 2.13
N ALA A 106 -5.63 7.94 2.81
CA ALA A 106 -5.30 6.68 3.47
C ALA A 106 -5.37 6.84 4.99
N ILE A 107 -6.19 6.04 5.65
CA ILE A 107 -6.53 6.19 7.08
C ILE A 107 -6.36 4.86 7.80
N ALA A 108 -5.70 4.88 8.95
CA ALA A 108 -5.52 3.70 9.80
C ALA A 108 -6.83 3.31 10.49
N LEU A 109 -7.22 2.04 10.41
CA LEU A 109 -8.41 1.49 11.07
C LEU A 109 -8.12 1.02 12.51
N GLU A 110 -6.87 0.77 12.80
CA GLU A 110 -6.32 0.34 14.09
C GLU A 110 -4.89 0.88 14.23
N GLU A 111 -4.23 0.62 15.35
CA GLU A 111 -2.81 0.91 15.47
C GLU A 111 -2.06 0.17 14.36
N SER A 112 -1.31 0.92 13.55
CA SER A 112 -0.69 0.41 12.33
C SER A 112 0.73 0.94 12.16
N GLU A 113 1.57 0.17 11.47
CA GLU A 113 2.91 0.60 11.05
C GLU A 113 3.06 0.39 9.55
N VAL A 114 3.58 1.39 8.86
CA VAL A 114 3.87 1.33 7.43
C VAL A 114 5.34 1.65 7.16
N CYS A 115 5.93 0.95 6.20
CA CYS A 115 7.25 1.25 5.66
C CYS A 115 7.14 2.35 4.62
N ILE A 116 8.00 3.37 4.68
CA ILE A 116 8.08 4.44 3.69
C ILE A 116 9.05 4.03 2.59
N ILE A 117 8.61 4.08 1.35
CA ILE A 117 9.40 3.80 0.16
C ILE A 117 9.37 5.05 -0.69
N ARG A 118 10.44 5.85 -0.69
CA ARG A 118 10.53 7.06 -1.52
C ARG A 118 10.45 6.67 -2.98
N TYR A 119 9.47 7.22 -3.69
CA TYR A 119 9.14 6.77 -5.05
C TYR A 119 10.29 7.01 -6.04
N GLU A 120 10.93 8.16 -6.00
CA GLU A 120 12.08 8.49 -6.85
C GLU A 120 13.24 7.50 -6.65
N ALA A 121 13.61 7.23 -5.40
CA ALA A 121 14.66 6.28 -5.08
C ALA A 121 14.29 4.83 -5.48
N PHE A 122 13.00 4.49 -5.39
CA PHE A 122 12.48 3.21 -5.87
C PHE A 122 12.62 3.09 -7.39
N GLU A 123 12.26 4.12 -8.16
CA GLU A 123 12.41 4.11 -9.63
C GLU A 123 13.88 3.93 -10.04
N ASP A 124 14.80 4.63 -9.39
CA ASP A 124 16.23 4.53 -9.67
C ASP A 124 16.75 3.11 -9.41
N LEU A 125 16.30 2.46 -8.34
CA LEU A 125 16.67 1.09 -8.05
C LEU A 125 16.00 0.10 -9.00
N ALA A 126 14.74 0.31 -9.37
CA ALA A 126 14.00 -0.55 -10.29
C ALA A 126 14.60 -0.55 -11.70
N ARG A 127 15.18 0.57 -12.15
CA ARG A 127 15.95 0.63 -13.42
C ARG A 127 17.20 -0.26 -13.38
N GLN A 128 17.78 -0.47 -12.21
CA GLN A 128 18.98 -1.31 -12.03
C GLN A 128 18.66 -2.78 -11.78
N ILE A 129 17.45 -3.07 -11.29
CA ILE A 129 17.01 -4.43 -10.92
C ILE A 129 15.72 -4.77 -11.67
N PRO A 130 15.80 -5.37 -12.88
CA PRO A 130 14.60 -5.68 -13.68
C PRO A 130 13.58 -6.58 -12.96
N VAL A 131 14.05 -7.46 -12.06
CA VAL A 131 13.15 -8.31 -11.27
C VAL A 131 12.29 -7.48 -10.31
N LEU A 132 12.85 -6.41 -9.71
CA LEU A 132 12.11 -5.48 -8.86
C LEU A 132 11.03 -4.72 -9.66
N GLN A 133 11.40 -4.24 -10.84
CA GLN A 133 10.46 -3.59 -11.76
C GLN A 133 9.31 -4.52 -12.15
N ASN A 134 9.62 -5.76 -12.53
CA ASN A 134 8.61 -6.77 -12.86
C ASN A 134 7.70 -7.09 -11.68
N GLN A 135 8.24 -7.16 -10.47
CA GLN A 135 7.45 -7.39 -9.26
C GLN A 135 6.49 -6.22 -9.00
N PHE A 136 6.95 -5.00 -9.18
CA PHE A 136 6.12 -3.80 -9.05
C PHE A 136 4.97 -3.78 -10.07
N HIS A 137 5.24 -4.12 -11.34
CA HIS A 137 4.19 -4.26 -12.36
C HIS A 137 3.16 -5.33 -11.98
N LYS A 138 3.58 -6.45 -11.36
CA LYS A 138 2.65 -7.47 -10.88
C LYS A 138 1.76 -6.95 -9.75
N ILE A 139 2.32 -6.14 -8.83
CA ILE A 139 1.55 -5.52 -7.76
C ILE A 139 0.50 -4.58 -8.36
N MET A 140 0.90 -3.65 -9.25
CA MET A 140 -0.02 -2.74 -9.92
C MET A 140 -1.12 -3.48 -10.70
N SER A 141 -0.77 -4.56 -11.40
CA SER A 141 -1.73 -5.39 -12.14
C SER A 141 -2.74 -6.09 -11.21
N ARG A 142 -2.32 -6.51 -10.03
CA ARG A 142 -3.22 -7.10 -9.02
C ARG A 142 -4.19 -6.05 -8.49
N GLU A 143 -3.72 -4.85 -8.14
CA GLU A 143 -4.58 -3.75 -7.70
C GLU A 143 -5.64 -3.42 -8.76
N LEU A 144 -5.21 -3.22 -10.01
CA LEU A 144 -6.14 -2.98 -11.12
C LEU A 144 -7.20 -4.08 -11.27
N THR A 145 -6.78 -5.35 -11.16
CA THR A 145 -7.71 -6.49 -11.25
C THR A 145 -8.68 -6.51 -10.06
N GLN A 146 -8.22 -6.15 -8.88
CA GLN A 146 -9.05 -6.07 -7.67
C GLN A 146 -10.09 -4.96 -7.79
N ASP A 147 -9.69 -3.78 -8.28
CA ASP A 147 -10.60 -2.66 -8.55
C ASP A 147 -11.67 -3.03 -9.58
N GLN A 148 -11.27 -3.69 -10.66
CA GLN A 148 -12.23 -4.19 -11.68
C GLN A 148 -13.23 -5.18 -11.09
N ARG A 149 -12.79 -6.11 -10.24
CA ARG A 149 -13.70 -7.05 -9.55
C ARG A 149 -14.65 -6.31 -8.62
N HIS A 150 -14.15 -5.30 -7.90
CA HIS A 150 -14.99 -4.46 -7.05
C HIS A 150 -16.07 -3.75 -7.86
N LEU A 151 -15.71 -3.10 -8.97
CA LEU A 151 -16.66 -2.46 -9.88
C LEU A 151 -17.70 -3.43 -10.43
N LEU A 152 -17.29 -4.63 -10.85
CA LEU A 152 -18.22 -5.67 -11.31
C LEU A 152 -19.19 -6.06 -10.19
N SER A 153 -18.73 -6.21 -8.97
CA SER A 153 -19.57 -6.58 -7.84
C SER A 153 -20.64 -5.52 -7.55
N LEU A 154 -20.28 -4.24 -7.66
CA LEU A 154 -21.23 -3.13 -7.49
C LEU A 154 -22.32 -3.12 -8.55
N GLY A 155 -22.00 -3.49 -9.78
CA GLY A 155 -22.93 -3.47 -10.91
C GLY A 155 -23.78 -4.73 -11.08
N THR A 156 -23.35 -5.88 -10.55
CA THR A 156 -23.97 -7.18 -10.87
C THR A 156 -24.46 -7.96 -9.66
N MET A 157 -23.92 -7.71 -8.46
CA MET A 157 -24.20 -8.51 -7.26
C MET A 157 -25.22 -7.81 -6.33
N ARG A 158 -26.03 -8.61 -5.65
CA ARG A 158 -26.89 -8.16 -4.56
C ARG A 158 -26.06 -7.86 -3.31
N ALA A 159 -26.65 -7.18 -2.33
CA ALA A 159 -25.93 -6.76 -1.11
C ALA A 159 -25.30 -7.95 -0.34
N GLU A 160 -26.04 -9.05 -0.23
CA GLU A 160 -25.58 -10.26 0.45
C GLU A 160 -24.43 -10.93 -0.29
N GLU A 161 -24.49 -10.96 -1.63
CA GLU A 161 -23.45 -11.52 -2.48
C GLU A 161 -22.18 -10.67 -2.40
N ARG A 162 -22.29 -9.34 -2.38
CA ARG A 162 -21.16 -8.41 -2.19
C ARG A 162 -20.50 -8.61 -0.83
N LEU A 163 -21.31 -8.74 0.23
CA LEU A 163 -20.77 -9.00 1.56
C LEU A 163 -20.02 -10.34 1.62
N ALA A 164 -20.59 -11.39 1.05
CA ALA A 164 -19.94 -12.70 1.00
C ALA A 164 -18.63 -12.66 0.20
N ALA A 165 -18.63 -12.01 -0.97
CA ALA A 165 -17.44 -11.83 -1.79
C ALA A 165 -16.35 -11.01 -1.07
N PHE A 166 -16.73 -9.96 -0.35
CA PHE A 166 -15.82 -9.16 0.46
C PHE A 166 -15.18 -9.97 1.58
N LEU A 167 -15.98 -10.71 2.37
CA LEU A 167 -15.48 -11.55 3.46
C LEU A 167 -14.55 -12.65 2.94
N LEU A 168 -14.90 -13.28 1.80
CA LEU A 168 -14.05 -14.26 1.16
C LEU A 168 -12.72 -13.66 0.70
N SER A 169 -12.76 -12.47 0.09
CA SER A 169 -11.54 -11.75 -0.32
C SER A 169 -10.64 -11.44 0.88
N LEU A 170 -11.21 -10.98 1.99
CA LEU A 170 -10.44 -10.74 3.22
C LEU A 170 -9.80 -12.03 3.75
N SER A 171 -10.56 -13.14 3.80
CA SER A 171 -10.04 -14.40 4.31
C SER A 171 -8.93 -15.02 3.45
N GLN A 172 -8.83 -14.64 2.19
CA GLN A 172 -7.76 -15.08 1.28
C GLN A 172 -6.50 -14.21 1.36
N ARG A 173 -6.61 -13.01 1.94
CA ARG A 173 -5.54 -12.03 2.07
C ARG A 173 -4.92 -12.00 3.47
N LEU A 174 -5.62 -12.56 4.46
CA LEU A 174 -5.16 -12.74 5.85
C LEU A 174 -4.33 -14.03 6.00
#